data_c878da508df58d5ffe3b7045336f185a
#
_entry.id   c878da508df58d5ffe3b7045336f185a
#
_cell.length_a   1.000
_cell.length_b   1.000
_cell.length_c   1.000
_cell.angle_alpha   90.00
_cell.angle_beta   90.00
_cell.angle_gamma   90.00
#
_symmetry.space_group_name_H-M   'P 1'
#
loop_
_entity.id
_entity.type
_entity.pdbx_description
1 polymer ?
#
loop_
_entity_poly.entity_id
_entity_poly.type
_entity_poly.pdbx_seq_one_letter_code
_entity_poly.pdbx_strand_id
1 'polypeptide(L)'
;MFPNLFHFATSELSQDAVLCWLLSWANNKHKESHPHLHDVAKALLCLIYRRAKIKVPTNFSSIDIRKQDGGIDVLCVINNEMVILIEDKVGTKQHSDQLARYKDHVFNKLGFAADKVIPVYIQTGDQSDYIEVEKHGYHALGRHDLLKIFESDSGKLAKSQSDIFRDFSNYMRQIEDDVQSCLVLPLPEWSWNSWKGFYTKIQQQLQDGNWDYVANPAGGFLGFWWHFDGTDECEVYLQLEQEKFCFKISVVDTDKRRDLRQYWYEKISSKCPEYGLKARRPNRFGNGQYMTVAILDQEYRIVSNGVINMADTLKILKSAQSVIDGCLSTV
;
A
#
# COMPACT_ATOMS: atom_id res chain seq x y z
N MET A 1 -22.86 4.59 17.70
CA MET A 1 -22.02 5.17 16.63
C MET A 1 -22.94 6.06 15.79
N PHE A 2 -22.56 7.29 15.49
CA PHE A 2 -23.35 8.13 14.59
C PHE A 2 -23.18 7.66 13.14
N PRO A 3 -24.20 7.81 12.28
CA PRO A 3 -24.06 7.54 10.85
C PRO A 3 -22.91 8.35 10.26
N ASN A 4 -22.10 7.72 9.40
CA ASN A 4 -21.00 8.37 8.70
C ASN A 4 -21.25 8.25 7.20
N LEU A 5 -21.20 9.37 6.48
CA LEU A 5 -21.45 9.42 5.04
C LEU A 5 -20.52 8.50 4.26
N PHE A 6 -19.24 8.38 4.67
CA PHE A 6 -18.23 7.63 3.95
C PHE A 6 -18.28 6.11 4.15
N HIS A 7 -19.17 5.61 5.01
CA HIS A 7 -19.53 4.19 5.00
C HIS A 7 -20.37 3.81 3.77
N PHE A 8 -20.99 4.78 3.11
CA PHE A 8 -21.79 4.60 1.90
C PHE A 8 -21.07 5.15 0.65
N ALA A 9 -20.31 6.24 0.81
CA ALA A 9 -19.57 6.92 -0.27
C ALA A 9 -18.11 6.43 -0.30
N THR A 10 -17.92 5.13 -0.62
CA THR A 10 -16.61 4.42 -0.52
C THR A 10 -15.80 4.44 -1.82
N SER A 11 -16.31 5.02 -2.89
CA SER A 11 -15.65 5.06 -4.20
C SER A 11 -14.52 6.08 -4.26
N GLU A 12 -13.55 5.88 -5.17
CA GLU A 12 -12.53 6.88 -5.53
C GLU A 12 -13.17 8.22 -5.90
N LEU A 13 -14.26 8.22 -6.70
CA LEU A 13 -15.01 9.43 -7.05
C LEU A 13 -15.56 10.22 -5.85
N SER A 14 -15.89 9.54 -4.76
CA SER A 14 -16.34 10.19 -3.52
C SER A 14 -15.15 10.83 -2.81
N GLN A 15 -14.01 10.17 -2.79
CA GLN A 15 -12.77 10.70 -2.22
C GLN A 15 -12.26 11.90 -3.01
N ASP A 16 -12.26 11.84 -4.35
CA ASP A 16 -11.97 12.98 -5.22
C ASP A 16 -12.81 14.23 -4.85
N ALA A 17 -14.12 14.02 -4.64
CA ALA A 17 -15.01 15.11 -4.28
C ALA A 17 -14.60 15.75 -2.95
N VAL A 18 -14.20 14.95 -1.96
CA VAL A 18 -13.69 15.45 -0.68
C VAL A 18 -12.36 16.18 -0.84
N LEU A 19 -11.44 15.64 -1.64
CA LEU A 19 -10.16 16.29 -1.92
C LEU A 19 -10.37 17.65 -2.62
N CYS A 20 -11.22 17.69 -3.64
CA CYS A 20 -11.60 18.94 -4.30
C CYS A 20 -12.18 19.95 -3.31
N TRP A 21 -13.16 19.50 -2.51
CA TRP A 21 -13.81 20.33 -1.50
C TRP A 21 -12.80 20.83 -0.45
N LEU A 22 -11.96 19.96 0.09
CA LEU A 22 -10.97 20.32 1.11
C LEU A 22 -9.95 21.33 0.57
N LEU A 23 -9.36 21.06 -0.61
CA LEU A 23 -8.38 21.95 -1.23
C LEU A 23 -8.95 23.35 -1.52
N SER A 24 -10.25 23.46 -1.83
CA SER A 24 -10.91 24.75 -2.07
C SER A 24 -10.86 25.67 -0.84
N TRP A 25 -10.85 25.11 0.37
CA TRP A 25 -10.75 25.90 1.62
C TRP A 25 -9.39 26.57 1.81
N ALA A 26 -8.35 26.16 1.10
CA ALA A 26 -7.03 26.78 1.21
C ALA A 26 -6.99 28.20 0.63
N ASN A 27 -7.98 28.63 -0.15
CA ASN A 27 -8.04 30.00 -0.66
C ASN A 27 -8.18 30.99 0.50
N ASN A 28 -7.34 32.02 0.52
CA ASN A 28 -7.28 33.03 1.59
C ASN A 28 -8.60 33.74 1.88
N LYS A 29 -9.53 33.81 0.90
CA LYS A 29 -10.88 34.38 1.11
C LYS A 29 -11.72 33.65 2.17
N HIS A 30 -11.38 32.40 2.49
CA HIS A 30 -12.08 31.57 3.47
C HIS A 30 -11.48 31.63 4.87
N LYS A 31 -10.30 32.27 5.02
CA LYS A 31 -9.54 32.31 6.27
C LYS A 31 -10.32 32.87 7.46
N GLU A 32 -11.11 33.93 7.25
CA GLU A 32 -11.88 34.58 8.32
C GLU A 32 -13.14 33.80 8.67
N SER A 33 -13.84 33.26 7.66
CA SER A 33 -15.12 32.57 7.86
C SER A 33 -14.96 31.16 8.46
N HIS A 34 -13.91 30.42 8.04
CA HIS A 34 -13.66 29.04 8.46
C HIS A 34 -12.15 28.81 8.67
N PRO A 35 -11.58 29.43 9.71
CA PRO A 35 -10.11 29.45 9.90
C PRO A 35 -9.50 28.06 10.00
N HIS A 36 -10.15 27.12 10.68
CA HIS A 36 -9.59 25.80 10.93
C HIS A 36 -9.66 24.90 9.69
N LEU A 37 -10.72 24.97 8.87
CA LEU A 37 -10.77 24.28 7.57
C LEU A 37 -9.73 24.86 6.61
N HIS A 38 -9.57 26.20 6.61
CA HIS A 38 -8.52 26.85 5.84
C HIS A 38 -7.13 26.36 6.25
N ASP A 39 -6.84 26.27 7.55
CA ASP A 39 -5.56 25.81 8.07
C ASP A 39 -5.27 24.35 7.69
N VAL A 40 -6.25 23.46 7.78
CA VAL A 40 -6.15 22.05 7.36
C VAL A 40 -5.85 21.95 5.86
N ALA A 41 -6.61 22.65 5.03
CA ALA A 41 -6.42 22.67 3.59
C ALA A 41 -5.05 23.23 3.20
N LYS A 42 -4.62 24.32 3.85
CA LYS A 42 -3.29 24.91 3.68
C LYS A 42 -2.20 23.95 4.14
N ALA A 43 -2.41 23.22 5.23
CA ALA A 43 -1.43 22.22 5.70
C ALA A 43 -1.24 21.09 4.67
N LEU A 44 -2.31 20.64 4.00
CA LEU A 44 -2.23 19.65 2.92
C LEU A 44 -1.44 20.19 1.72
N LEU A 45 -1.71 21.41 1.27
CA LEU A 45 -0.91 22.04 0.21
C LEU A 45 0.56 22.18 0.61
N CYS A 46 0.82 22.65 1.83
CA CYS A 46 2.20 22.78 2.35
C CYS A 46 2.93 21.43 2.39
N LEU A 47 2.23 20.34 2.74
CA LEU A 47 2.80 18.99 2.71
C LEU A 47 3.17 18.59 1.28
N ILE A 48 2.29 18.81 0.30
CA ILE A 48 2.53 18.52 -1.11
C ILE A 48 3.78 19.26 -1.62
N TYR A 49 3.85 20.57 -1.41
CA TYR A 49 5.02 21.36 -1.81
C TYR A 49 6.32 20.87 -1.17
N ARG A 50 6.29 20.55 0.12
CA ARG A 50 7.47 20.03 0.85
C ARG A 50 7.90 18.66 0.32
N ARG A 51 6.94 17.77 0.01
CA ARG A 51 7.22 16.45 -0.53
C ARG A 51 7.88 16.55 -1.91
N ALA A 52 7.46 17.52 -2.71
CA ALA A 52 8.07 17.85 -4.00
C ALA A 52 9.38 18.66 -3.88
N LYS A 53 9.80 19.05 -2.68
CA LYS A 53 10.97 19.92 -2.43
C LYS A 53 10.87 21.27 -3.12
N ILE A 54 9.67 21.78 -3.30
CA ILE A 54 9.37 23.08 -3.91
C ILE A 54 9.03 24.06 -2.78
N LYS A 55 9.48 25.32 -2.95
CA LYS A 55 9.20 26.38 -1.97
C LYS A 55 7.69 26.62 -1.87
N VAL A 56 7.17 26.55 -0.65
CA VAL A 56 5.74 26.83 -0.39
C VAL A 56 5.47 28.31 -0.64
N PRO A 57 4.40 28.67 -1.38
CA PRO A 57 3.99 30.07 -1.56
C PRO A 57 3.68 30.74 -0.22
N THR A 58 3.92 32.03 -0.11
CA THR A 58 3.59 32.82 1.07
C THR A 58 2.09 32.93 1.31
N ASN A 59 1.30 32.87 0.23
CA ASN A 59 -0.17 32.88 0.27
C ASN A 59 -0.78 32.02 -0.84
N PHE A 60 -2.05 31.67 -0.67
CA PHE A 60 -2.88 30.96 -1.63
C PHE A 60 -4.06 31.88 -2.03
N SER A 61 -3.77 32.89 -2.86
CA SER A 61 -4.73 33.94 -3.23
C SER A 61 -5.73 33.46 -4.30
N SER A 62 -5.31 32.54 -5.17
CA SER A 62 -6.16 31.92 -6.17
C SER A 62 -5.97 30.41 -6.15
N ILE A 63 -7.09 29.70 -6.08
CA ILE A 63 -7.17 28.25 -6.16
C ILE A 63 -8.30 27.89 -7.13
N ASP A 64 -7.95 27.28 -8.26
CA ASP A 64 -8.88 26.73 -9.23
C ASP A 64 -8.82 25.22 -9.19
N ILE A 65 -9.95 24.58 -8.87
CA ILE A 65 -10.06 23.12 -8.73
C ILE A 65 -10.88 22.58 -9.91
N ARG A 66 -10.33 21.60 -10.60
CA ARG A 66 -11.00 20.89 -11.68
C ARG A 66 -11.01 19.41 -11.36
N LYS A 67 -12.18 18.79 -11.44
CA LYS A 67 -12.37 17.36 -11.27
C LYS A 67 -12.49 16.69 -12.63
N GLN A 68 -11.81 15.56 -12.83
CA GLN A 68 -11.87 14.74 -14.05
C GLN A 68 -11.47 15.51 -15.34
N ASP A 69 -10.56 16.49 -15.23
CA ASP A 69 -10.02 17.22 -16.38
C ASP A 69 -9.00 16.35 -17.13
N GLY A 70 -9.34 15.96 -18.36
CA GLY A 70 -8.52 15.02 -19.14
C GLY A 70 -8.40 13.63 -18.53
N GLY A 71 -9.32 13.25 -17.63
CA GLY A 71 -9.29 12.00 -16.88
C GLY A 71 -8.50 12.06 -15.58
N ILE A 72 -7.91 13.21 -15.24
CA ILE A 72 -7.19 13.47 -13.99
C ILE A 72 -8.21 13.58 -12.86
N ASP A 73 -8.01 12.85 -11.76
CA ASP A 73 -8.96 12.80 -10.66
C ASP A 73 -9.17 14.19 -10.05
N VAL A 74 -8.08 14.86 -9.66
CA VAL A 74 -8.12 16.24 -9.17
C VAL A 74 -6.98 17.05 -9.74
N LEU A 75 -7.31 18.17 -10.39
CA LEU A 75 -6.37 19.18 -10.86
C LEU A 75 -6.57 20.47 -10.05
N CYS A 76 -5.51 20.95 -9.40
CA CYS A 76 -5.55 22.14 -8.57
C CYS A 76 -4.53 23.18 -9.09
N VAL A 77 -5.01 24.29 -9.64
CA VAL A 77 -4.17 25.40 -10.10
C VAL A 77 -4.02 26.43 -8.98
N ILE A 78 -2.80 26.66 -8.54
CA ILE A 78 -2.46 27.58 -7.44
C ILE A 78 -1.88 28.88 -8.00
N ASN A 79 -2.50 30.01 -7.66
CA ASN A 79 -2.05 31.38 -8.01
C ASN A 79 -1.84 31.58 -9.53
N ASN A 80 -2.49 30.79 -10.38
CA ASN A 80 -2.30 30.73 -11.84
C ASN A 80 -0.84 30.40 -12.27
N GLU A 81 -0.02 29.83 -11.39
CA GLU A 81 1.40 29.57 -11.60
C GLU A 81 1.79 28.11 -11.47
N MET A 82 1.21 27.42 -10.51
CA MET A 82 1.55 26.03 -10.18
C MET A 82 0.35 25.12 -10.32
N VAL A 83 0.56 23.94 -10.83
CA VAL A 83 -0.46 22.89 -10.94
C VAL A 83 -0.12 21.73 -10.01
N ILE A 84 -1.05 21.35 -9.16
CA ILE A 84 -1.02 20.08 -8.45
C ILE A 84 -1.91 19.11 -9.24
N LEU A 85 -1.29 18.06 -9.74
CA LEU A 85 -1.93 16.96 -10.46
C LEU A 85 -2.07 15.78 -9.52
N ILE A 86 -3.30 15.44 -9.09
CA ILE A 86 -3.55 14.36 -8.14
C ILE A 86 -4.19 13.18 -8.85
N GLU A 87 -3.58 12.03 -8.72
CA GLU A 87 -4.17 10.71 -8.92
C GLU A 87 -4.55 10.15 -7.56
N ASP A 88 -5.79 9.74 -7.42
CA ASP A 88 -6.38 9.29 -6.16
C ASP A 88 -6.74 7.80 -6.20
N LYS A 89 -6.34 7.07 -5.16
CA LYS A 89 -6.62 5.63 -5.03
C LYS A 89 -7.11 5.30 -3.62
N VAL A 90 -8.13 4.46 -3.57
CA VAL A 90 -8.66 3.93 -2.31
C VAL A 90 -8.12 2.51 -2.05
N GLY A 91 -8.38 1.57 -2.94
CA GLY A 91 -8.01 0.17 -2.74
C GLY A 91 -7.34 -0.50 -3.93
N THR A 92 -7.21 0.23 -5.03
CA THR A 92 -6.57 -0.22 -6.28
C THR A 92 -5.19 0.40 -6.42
N LYS A 93 -4.39 -0.11 -7.37
CA LYS A 93 -3.14 0.52 -7.82
C LYS A 93 -3.39 1.26 -9.14
N GLN A 94 -2.42 2.09 -9.55
CA GLN A 94 -2.43 2.71 -10.87
C GLN A 94 -2.42 1.63 -11.97
N HIS A 95 -3.03 1.94 -13.12
CA HIS A 95 -3.09 1.04 -14.26
C HIS A 95 -2.26 1.59 -15.42
N SER A 96 -1.39 0.74 -16.02
CA SER A 96 -0.61 1.03 -17.23
C SER A 96 -0.08 2.47 -17.30
N ASP A 97 -0.23 3.14 -18.43
CA ASP A 97 0.33 4.48 -18.72
C ASP A 97 -0.48 5.66 -18.15
N GLN A 98 -1.38 5.44 -17.19
CA GLN A 98 -2.26 6.46 -16.63
C GLN A 98 -1.48 7.69 -16.14
N LEU A 99 -0.46 7.48 -15.32
CA LEU A 99 0.36 8.55 -14.75
C LEU A 99 1.12 9.35 -15.80
N ALA A 100 1.64 8.69 -16.84
CA ALA A 100 2.32 9.36 -17.95
C ALA A 100 1.35 10.19 -18.79
N ARG A 101 0.18 9.66 -19.13
CA ARG A 101 -0.87 10.34 -19.91
C ARG A 101 -1.37 11.61 -19.23
N TYR A 102 -1.50 11.61 -17.92
CA TYR A 102 -1.97 12.78 -17.17
C TYR A 102 -0.95 13.91 -17.19
N LYS A 103 0.33 13.59 -17.03
CA LYS A 103 1.40 14.58 -17.18
C LYS A 103 1.42 15.15 -18.61
N ASP A 104 1.27 14.30 -19.62
CA ASP A 104 1.19 14.72 -21.02
C ASP A 104 0.02 15.68 -21.27
N HIS A 105 -1.16 15.40 -20.69
CA HIS A 105 -2.32 16.29 -20.76
C HIS A 105 -2.01 17.66 -20.16
N VAL A 106 -1.40 17.73 -18.98
CA VAL A 106 -1.06 18.99 -18.32
C VAL A 106 -0.01 19.78 -19.10
N PHE A 107 1.00 19.11 -19.65
CA PHE A 107 2.06 19.76 -20.41
C PHE A 107 1.58 20.22 -21.79
N ASN A 108 0.97 19.33 -22.55
CA ASN A 108 0.70 19.56 -23.98
C ASN A 108 -0.70 20.14 -24.26
N LYS A 109 -1.69 19.90 -23.38
CA LYS A 109 -3.05 20.45 -23.58
C LYS A 109 -3.29 21.68 -22.74
N LEU A 110 -2.80 21.72 -21.48
CA LEU A 110 -2.99 22.88 -20.62
C LEU A 110 -1.82 23.86 -20.69
N GLY A 111 -0.68 23.47 -21.28
CA GLY A 111 0.46 24.35 -21.57
C GLY A 111 1.33 24.69 -20.36
N PHE A 112 1.28 23.92 -19.28
CA PHE A 112 2.14 24.16 -18.11
C PHE A 112 3.54 23.58 -18.32
N ALA A 113 4.57 24.34 -17.98
CA ALA A 113 5.95 23.85 -17.97
C ALA A 113 6.16 22.81 -16.86
N ALA A 114 7.07 21.86 -17.07
CA ALA A 114 7.27 20.72 -16.17
C ALA A 114 7.67 21.17 -14.74
N ASP A 115 8.42 22.24 -14.59
CA ASP A 115 8.81 22.82 -13.30
C ASP A 115 7.65 23.52 -12.55
N LYS A 116 6.51 23.68 -13.20
CA LYS A 116 5.27 24.25 -12.67
C LYS A 116 4.23 23.20 -12.30
N VAL A 117 4.55 21.92 -12.40
CA VAL A 117 3.61 20.82 -12.12
C VAL A 117 4.13 19.96 -10.99
N ILE A 118 3.30 19.72 -9.99
CA ILE A 118 3.55 18.81 -8.87
C ILE A 118 2.65 17.60 -9.02
N PRO A 119 3.14 16.47 -9.55
CA PRO A 119 2.37 15.25 -9.61
C PRO A 119 2.30 14.59 -8.24
N VAL A 120 1.10 14.23 -7.79
CA VAL A 120 0.83 13.64 -6.49
C VAL A 120 -0.01 12.36 -6.68
N TYR A 121 0.35 11.34 -5.96
CA TYR A 121 -0.41 10.09 -5.87
C TYR A 121 -0.91 9.93 -4.44
N ILE A 122 -2.22 9.97 -4.24
CA ILE A 122 -2.83 9.80 -2.92
C ILE A 122 -3.35 8.37 -2.82
N GLN A 123 -2.93 7.64 -1.78
CA GLN A 123 -3.41 6.30 -1.49
C GLN A 123 -3.96 6.23 -0.06
N THR A 124 -5.27 6.06 0.08
CA THR A 124 -5.91 5.97 1.40
C THR A 124 -6.09 4.54 1.89
N GLY A 125 -6.15 3.56 1.00
CA GLY A 125 -5.86 2.16 1.33
C GLY A 125 -4.35 1.94 1.47
N ASP A 126 -3.92 0.70 1.58
CA ASP A 126 -2.50 0.37 1.69
C ASP A 126 -2.05 -0.38 0.44
N GLN A 127 -0.84 -0.10 -0.01
CA GLN A 127 -0.10 -0.87 -1.00
C GLN A 127 1.33 -1.09 -0.51
N SER A 128 1.97 -2.14 -1.00
CA SER A 128 3.27 -2.56 -0.51
C SER A 128 4.42 -1.63 -0.85
N ASP A 129 4.37 -0.97 -2.01
CA ASP A 129 5.40 -0.02 -2.46
C ASP A 129 4.84 1.03 -3.43
N TYR A 130 5.65 2.06 -3.70
CA TYR A 130 5.35 3.16 -4.62
C TYR A 130 6.41 3.30 -5.72
N ILE A 131 7.21 2.25 -5.97
CA ILE A 131 8.33 2.30 -6.91
C ILE A 131 7.90 2.78 -8.30
N GLU A 132 6.82 2.21 -8.84
CA GLU A 132 6.32 2.60 -10.17
C GLU A 132 5.74 4.03 -10.16
N VAL A 133 5.10 4.44 -9.09
CA VAL A 133 4.58 5.79 -8.91
C VAL A 133 5.72 6.81 -8.92
N GLU A 134 6.79 6.51 -8.17
CA GLU A 134 7.98 7.37 -8.06
C GLU A 134 8.79 7.42 -9.36
N LYS A 135 8.91 6.30 -10.09
CA LYS A 135 9.53 6.28 -11.44
C LYS A 135 8.83 7.23 -12.42
N HIS A 136 7.52 7.39 -12.29
CA HIS A 136 6.75 8.36 -13.06
C HIS A 136 6.86 9.80 -12.52
N GLY A 137 7.65 10.03 -11.46
CA GLY A 137 7.87 11.34 -10.85
C GLY A 137 6.69 11.85 -10.01
N TYR A 138 5.79 10.97 -9.57
CA TYR A 138 4.73 11.31 -8.64
C TYR A 138 5.22 11.20 -7.19
N HIS A 139 4.72 12.11 -6.36
CA HIS A 139 4.97 12.11 -4.92
C HIS A 139 3.85 11.39 -4.20
N ALA A 140 4.15 10.24 -3.61
CA ALA A 140 3.16 9.47 -2.88
C ALA A 140 2.81 10.11 -1.52
N LEU A 141 1.51 10.16 -1.21
CA LEU A 141 0.94 10.53 0.07
C LEU A 141 -0.01 9.41 0.52
N GLY A 142 0.23 8.85 1.68
CA GLY A 142 -0.62 7.81 2.24
C GLY A 142 -1.65 8.35 3.23
N ARG A 143 -2.57 7.48 3.66
CA ARG A 143 -3.56 7.75 4.73
C ARG A 143 -2.91 8.34 5.98
N HIS A 144 -1.74 7.84 6.38
CA HIS A 144 -1.01 8.33 7.54
C HIS A 144 -0.60 9.81 7.42
N ASP A 145 -0.22 10.27 6.22
CA ASP A 145 0.12 11.67 5.96
C ASP A 145 -1.12 12.56 6.13
N LEU A 146 -2.28 12.11 5.64
CA LEU A 146 -3.56 12.82 5.81
C LEU A 146 -3.98 12.86 7.27
N LEU A 147 -3.89 11.74 7.99
CA LEU A 147 -4.26 11.66 9.40
C LEU A 147 -3.42 12.56 10.29
N LYS A 148 -2.12 12.73 10.03
CA LYS A 148 -1.29 13.71 10.74
C LYS A 148 -1.85 15.13 10.66
N ILE A 149 -2.41 15.51 9.52
CA ILE A 149 -3.04 16.82 9.33
C ILE A 149 -4.40 16.85 10.00
N PHE A 150 -5.24 15.84 9.80
CA PHE A 150 -6.63 15.80 10.30
C PHE A 150 -6.72 15.69 11.82
N GLU A 151 -5.67 15.23 12.48
CA GLU A 151 -5.57 15.08 13.93
C GLU A 151 -4.71 16.16 14.60
N SER A 152 -4.19 17.10 13.82
CA SER A 152 -3.57 18.31 14.35
C SER A 152 -4.58 19.15 15.15
N ASP A 153 -4.11 20.13 15.89
CA ASP A 153 -5.03 21.00 16.65
C ASP A 153 -6.02 21.74 15.75
N SER A 154 -5.58 22.26 14.60
CA SER A 154 -6.52 22.81 13.59
C SER A 154 -7.47 21.78 13.06
N GLY A 155 -7.02 20.53 12.83
CA GLY A 155 -7.87 19.43 12.38
C GLY A 155 -8.95 19.07 13.39
N LYS A 156 -8.62 18.98 14.68
CA LYS A 156 -9.58 18.76 15.77
C LYS A 156 -10.66 19.86 15.82
N LEU A 157 -10.25 21.11 15.67
CA LEU A 157 -11.16 22.25 15.63
C LEU A 157 -12.00 22.29 14.34
N ALA A 158 -11.43 21.92 13.20
CA ALA A 158 -12.14 21.84 11.92
C ALA A 158 -13.27 20.79 11.96
N LYS A 159 -13.11 19.69 12.71
CA LYS A 159 -14.19 18.68 12.93
C LYS A 159 -15.44 19.28 13.57
N SER A 160 -15.32 20.33 14.37
CA SER A 160 -16.47 21.04 14.94
C SER A 160 -17.12 22.02 13.96
N GLN A 161 -16.41 22.41 12.90
CA GLN A 161 -16.90 23.35 11.89
C GLN A 161 -17.58 22.67 10.68
N SER A 162 -17.31 21.38 10.46
CA SER A 162 -17.81 20.67 9.28
C SER A 162 -18.05 19.20 9.54
N ASP A 163 -19.29 18.78 9.34
CA ASP A 163 -19.69 17.37 9.40
C ASP A 163 -19.01 16.55 8.31
N ILE A 164 -18.84 17.10 7.11
CA ILE A 164 -18.13 16.43 6.00
C ILE A 164 -16.68 16.11 6.40
N PHE A 165 -15.97 17.11 6.96
CA PHE A 165 -14.58 16.92 7.38
C PHE A 165 -14.48 15.95 8.56
N ARG A 166 -15.39 16.06 9.53
CA ARG A 166 -15.45 15.14 10.67
C ARG A 166 -15.67 13.70 10.22
N ASP A 167 -16.66 13.48 9.36
CA ASP A 167 -17.02 12.15 8.88
C ASP A 167 -15.90 11.53 8.06
N PHE A 168 -15.26 12.29 7.15
CA PHE A 168 -14.13 11.81 6.37
C PHE A 168 -12.92 11.51 7.26
N SER A 169 -12.58 12.39 8.18
CA SER A 169 -11.48 12.18 9.13
C SER A 169 -11.69 10.93 10.00
N ASN A 170 -12.92 10.72 10.48
CA ASN A 170 -13.27 9.54 11.27
C ASN A 170 -13.23 8.26 10.44
N TYR A 171 -13.65 8.30 9.18
CA TYR A 171 -13.55 7.19 8.24
C TYR A 171 -12.09 6.81 7.99
N MET A 172 -11.19 7.79 7.74
CA MET A 172 -9.76 7.54 7.59
C MET A 172 -9.13 6.92 8.86
N ARG A 173 -9.56 7.40 10.05
CA ARG A 173 -9.13 6.84 11.34
C ARG A 173 -9.59 5.40 11.50
N GLN A 174 -10.82 5.09 11.14
CA GLN A 174 -11.35 3.73 11.21
C GLN A 174 -10.56 2.76 10.32
N ILE A 175 -10.21 3.16 9.09
CA ILE A 175 -9.35 2.33 8.21
C ILE A 175 -7.98 2.10 8.87
N GLU A 176 -7.39 3.13 9.50
CA GLU A 176 -6.13 3.00 10.21
C GLU A 176 -6.23 2.04 11.40
N ASP A 177 -7.28 2.16 12.20
CA ASP A 177 -7.54 1.29 13.35
C ASP A 177 -7.74 -0.16 12.90
N ASP A 178 -8.44 -0.39 11.78
CA ASP A 178 -8.61 -1.71 11.17
C ASP A 178 -7.26 -2.30 10.71
N VAL A 179 -6.38 -1.50 10.13
CA VAL A 179 -5.04 -1.94 9.73
C VAL A 179 -4.17 -2.27 10.95
N GLN A 180 -4.25 -1.46 12.00
CA GLN A 180 -3.50 -1.71 13.24
C GLN A 180 -4.10 -2.85 14.08
N SER A 181 -5.31 -3.28 13.80
CA SER A 181 -6.03 -4.31 14.56
C SER A 181 -5.31 -5.66 14.60
N CYS A 182 -4.43 -5.93 13.64
CA CYS A 182 -3.59 -7.14 13.64
C CYS A 182 -2.73 -7.30 14.92
N LEU A 183 -2.48 -6.23 15.67
CA LEU A 183 -1.69 -6.27 16.90
C LEU A 183 -2.53 -6.50 18.16
N VAL A 184 -3.84 -6.36 18.08
CA VAL A 184 -4.74 -6.35 19.25
C VAL A 184 -5.89 -7.34 19.14
N LEU A 185 -6.23 -7.80 17.94
CA LEU A 185 -7.28 -8.79 17.72
C LEU A 185 -6.70 -10.21 17.60
N PRO A 186 -7.44 -11.21 18.06
CA PRO A 186 -7.14 -12.62 17.79
C PRO A 186 -7.14 -12.92 16.28
N LEU A 187 -6.30 -13.86 15.84
CA LEU A 187 -6.18 -14.23 14.41
C LEU A 187 -7.53 -14.52 13.70
N PRO A 188 -8.50 -15.21 14.32
CA PRO A 188 -9.78 -15.48 13.67
C PRO A 188 -10.63 -14.24 13.40
N GLU A 189 -10.34 -13.11 14.06
CA GLU A 189 -11.07 -11.85 13.92
C GLU A 189 -10.40 -10.90 12.92
N TRP A 190 -9.28 -11.33 12.31
CA TRP A 190 -8.56 -10.50 11.36
C TRP A 190 -9.37 -10.26 10.08
N SER A 191 -9.57 -8.99 9.80
CA SER A 191 -10.13 -8.50 8.54
C SER A 191 -9.07 -8.49 7.43
N TRP A 192 -9.49 -8.15 6.22
CA TRP A 192 -8.58 -7.90 5.11
C TRP A 192 -7.55 -6.79 5.42
N ASN A 193 -7.99 -5.74 6.13
CA ASN A 193 -7.10 -4.65 6.54
C ASN A 193 -6.13 -5.09 7.65
N SER A 194 -6.55 -5.97 8.56
CA SER A 194 -5.64 -6.57 9.56
C SER A 194 -4.49 -7.32 8.87
N TRP A 195 -4.79 -8.10 7.83
CA TRP A 195 -3.77 -8.80 7.04
C TRP A 195 -2.81 -7.84 6.33
N LYS A 196 -3.31 -6.74 5.74
CA LYS A 196 -2.45 -5.70 5.15
C LYS A 196 -1.52 -5.09 6.21
N GLY A 197 -2.05 -4.78 7.38
CA GLY A 197 -1.27 -4.25 8.50
C GLY A 197 -0.18 -5.22 8.97
N PHE A 198 -0.51 -6.49 9.09
CA PHE A 198 0.45 -7.54 9.43
C PHE A 198 1.58 -7.66 8.38
N TYR A 199 1.23 -7.71 7.10
CA TYR A 199 2.22 -7.78 6.02
C TYR A 199 3.10 -6.53 5.92
N THR A 200 2.53 -5.36 6.10
CA THR A 200 3.30 -4.11 6.17
C THR A 200 4.33 -4.13 7.32
N LYS A 201 3.95 -4.68 8.49
CA LYS A 201 4.88 -4.80 9.62
C LYS A 201 5.97 -5.85 9.38
N ILE A 202 5.66 -6.96 8.74
CA ILE A 202 6.65 -7.95 8.32
C ILE A 202 7.62 -7.33 7.30
N GLN A 203 7.10 -6.62 6.31
CA GLN A 203 7.88 -5.96 5.26
C GLN A 203 8.94 -5.01 5.83
N GLN A 204 8.61 -4.29 6.90
CA GLN A 204 9.56 -3.39 7.59
C GLN A 204 10.73 -4.14 8.25
N GLN A 205 10.64 -5.45 8.44
CA GLN A 205 11.61 -6.29 9.16
C GLN A 205 12.34 -7.29 8.26
N LEU A 206 11.82 -7.54 7.07
CA LEU A 206 12.38 -8.44 6.07
C LEU A 206 12.79 -7.64 4.82
N GLN A 207 14.01 -7.86 4.35
CA GLN A 207 14.49 -7.22 3.12
C GLN A 207 13.72 -7.75 1.91
N ASP A 208 13.50 -6.88 0.92
CA ASP A 208 12.92 -7.19 -0.39
C ASP A 208 11.53 -7.87 -0.35
N GLY A 209 10.85 -7.75 0.80
CA GLY A 209 9.49 -8.23 0.94
C GLY A 209 8.49 -7.36 0.20
N ASN A 210 7.53 -8.00 -0.45
CA ASN A 210 6.43 -7.32 -1.14
C ASN A 210 5.12 -8.09 -0.92
N TRP A 211 3.97 -7.41 -1.01
CA TRP A 211 2.68 -8.05 -0.85
C TRP A 211 1.62 -7.45 -1.80
N ASP A 212 0.70 -8.29 -2.22
CA ASP A 212 -0.42 -7.87 -3.05
C ASP A 212 -1.55 -8.89 -3.03
N TYR A 213 -2.68 -8.52 -3.60
CA TYR A 213 -3.75 -9.46 -3.92
C TYR A 213 -3.33 -10.39 -5.06
N VAL A 214 -3.44 -11.69 -4.81
CA VAL A 214 -3.18 -12.74 -5.81
C VAL A 214 -4.49 -13.38 -6.20
N ALA A 215 -4.93 -13.11 -7.42
CA ALA A 215 -6.16 -13.70 -7.96
C ALA A 215 -5.99 -15.20 -8.23
N ASN A 216 -7.02 -15.97 -7.90
CA ASN A 216 -7.13 -17.37 -8.28
C ASN A 216 -8.62 -17.75 -8.52
N PRO A 217 -8.92 -18.91 -9.13
CA PRO A 217 -10.30 -19.32 -9.41
C PRO A 217 -11.21 -19.45 -8.17
N ALA A 218 -10.64 -19.56 -6.97
CA ALA A 218 -11.37 -19.66 -5.71
C ALA A 218 -11.58 -18.31 -4.99
N GLY A 219 -11.29 -17.18 -5.64
CA GLY A 219 -11.48 -15.83 -5.09
C GLY A 219 -10.20 -15.10 -4.70
N GLY A 220 -9.05 -15.76 -4.76
CA GLY A 220 -7.75 -15.14 -4.44
C GLY A 220 -7.42 -15.05 -2.95
N PHE A 221 -6.27 -14.46 -2.66
CA PHE A 221 -5.74 -14.26 -1.31
C PHE A 221 -4.79 -13.06 -1.28
N LEU A 222 -4.48 -12.53 -0.12
CA LEU A 222 -3.39 -11.59 0.07
C LEU A 222 -2.09 -12.39 0.25
N GLY A 223 -1.16 -12.24 -0.71
CA GLY A 223 0.16 -12.87 -0.67
C GLY A 223 1.21 -11.91 -0.15
N PHE A 224 2.19 -12.42 0.59
CA PHE A 224 3.43 -11.73 0.92
C PHE A 224 4.59 -12.60 0.48
N TRP A 225 5.51 -12.10 -0.34
CA TRP A 225 6.64 -12.85 -0.89
C TRP A 225 7.94 -12.09 -0.66
N TRP A 226 9.01 -12.85 -0.39
CA TRP A 226 10.33 -12.29 -0.10
C TRP A 226 11.42 -13.34 -0.27
N HIS A 227 12.69 -12.93 -0.13
CA HIS A 227 13.86 -13.78 -0.10
C HIS A 227 14.01 -14.60 -1.37
N PHE A 228 14.09 -13.88 -2.48
CA PHE A 228 14.33 -14.46 -3.80
C PHE A 228 15.81 -14.78 -3.99
N ASP A 229 16.12 -16.02 -4.41
CA ASP A 229 17.48 -16.47 -4.72
C ASP A 229 17.42 -17.59 -5.76
N GLY A 230 18.58 -18.04 -6.26
CA GLY A 230 18.68 -19.12 -7.25
C GLY A 230 19.36 -18.71 -8.53
N THR A 231 18.89 -19.25 -9.66
CA THR A 231 19.44 -19.00 -10.99
C THR A 231 18.37 -18.51 -11.95
N ASP A 232 18.76 -18.03 -13.13
CA ASP A 232 17.83 -17.64 -14.20
C ASP A 232 16.91 -18.80 -14.63
N GLU A 233 17.31 -20.05 -14.43
CA GLU A 233 16.50 -21.23 -14.76
C GLU A 233 15.49 -21.57 -13.69
N CYS A 234 15.81 -21.33 -12.42
CA CYS A 234 14.98 -21.65 -11.27
C CYS A 234 15.27 -20.70 -10.12
N GLU A 235 14.37 -19.78 -9.89
CA GLU A 235 14.36 -18.92 -8.73
C GLU A 235 13.56 -19.60 -7.59
N VAL A 236 14.07 -19.56 -6.37
CA VAL A 236 13.41 -20.04 -5.17
C VAL A 236 13.07 -18.87 -4.26
N TYR A 237 11.90 -18.88 -3.63
CA TYR A 237 11.45 -17.81 -2.74
C TYR A 237 10.44 -18.28 -1.71
N LEU A 238 10.18 -17.45 -0.74
CA LEU A 238 9.19 -17.67 0.31
C LEU A 238 7.92 -16.89 0.04
N GLN A 239 6.76 -17.48 0.36
CA GLN A 239 5.46 -16.80 0.22
C GLN A 239 4.52 -17.18 1.36
N LEU A 240 3.90 -16.17 1.96
CA LEU A 240 2.73 -16.33 2.81
C LEU A 240 1.47 -16.18 1.95
N GLU A 241 0.54 -17.10 2.13
CA GLU A 241 -0.80 -17.07 1.55
C GLU A 241 -1.79 -17.00 2.72
N GLN A 242 -1.76 -15.90 3.47
CA GLN A 242 -2.49 -15.73 4.72
C GLN A 242 -2.19 -16.88 5.71
N GLU A 243 -3.03 -17.89 5.76
CA GLU A 243 -2.88 -19.01 6.69
C GLU A 243 -1.80 -20.03 6.30
N LYS A 244 -1.25 -19.94 5.09
CA LYS A 244 -0.25 -20.89 4.60
C LYS A 244 1.11 -20.22 4.46
N PHE A 245 2.14 -20.95 4.82
CA PHE A 245 3.51 -20.58 4.53
C PHE A 245 4.09 -21.54 3.49
N CYS A 246 4.46 -21.02 2.34
CA CYS A 246 4.88 -21.76 1.17
C CYS A 246 6.35 -21.50 0.83
N PHE A 247 7.11 -22.56 0.56
CA PHE A 247 8.34 -22.51 -0.21
C PHE A 247 7.96 -22.64 -1.68
N LYS A 248 8.42 -21.71 -2.50
CA LYS A 248 8.02 -21.61 -3.90
C LYS A 248 9.21 -21.55 -4.83
N ILE A 249 8.98 -21.94 -6.09
CA ILE A 249 9.92 -21.74 -7.18
C ILE A 249 9.24 -21.04 -8.35
N SER A 250 10.04 -20.32 -9.13
CA SER A 250 9.68 -19.79 -10.44
C SER A 250 10.53 -20.48 -11.49
N VAL A 251 9.90 -21.15 -12.47
CA VAL A 251 10.56 -21.88 -13.55
C VAL A 251 9.93 -21.51 -14.88
N VAL A 252 10.67 -20.82 -15.73
CA VAL A 252 10.19 -20.40 -17.06
C VAL A 252 10.08 -21.60 -17.99
N ASP A 253 11.11 -22.44 -18.05
CA ASP A 253 11.18 -23.62 -18.92
C ASP A 253 10.18 -24.69 -18.48
N THR A 254 9.19 -24.94 -19.33
CA THR A 254 8.11 -25.91 -19.05
C THR A 254 8.61 -27.34 -18.85
N ASP A 255 9.65 -27.72 -19.57
CA ASP A 255 10.16 -29.11 -19.55
C ASP A 255 10.92 -29.40 -18.24
N LYS A 256 11.53 -28.38 -17.64
CA LYS A 256 12.26 -28.50 -16.37
C LYS A 256 11.38 -28.44 -15.12
N ARG A 257 10.14 -27.98 -15.24
CA ARG A 257 9.24 -27.71 -14.08
C ARG A 257 9.02 -28.92 -13.19
N ARG A 258 8.85 -30.09 -13.75
CA ARG A 258 8.57 -31.31 -13.00
C ARG A 258 9.75 -31.74 -12.15
N ASP A 259 10.94 -31.74 -12.74
CA ASP A 259 12.17 -32.24 -12.09
C ASP A 259 12.68 -31.25 -11.06
N LEU A 260 12.70 -29.94 -11.38
CA LEU A 260 13.08 -28.90 -10.45
C LEU A 260 12.14 -28.81 -9.25
N ARG A 261 10.83 -29.00 -9.45
CA ARG A 261 9.84 -29.03 -8.38
C ARG A 261 10.09 -30.20 -7.41
N GLN A 262 10.40 -31.38 -7.91
CA GLN A 262 10.72 -32.53 -7.08
C GLN A 262 12.04 -32.34 -6.35
N TYR A 263 13.07 -31.89 -7.06
CA TYR A 263 14.39 -31.57 -6.49
C TYR A 263 14.30 -30.60 -5.32
N TRP A 264 13.62 -29.47 -5.51
CA TRP A 264 13.47 -28.45 -4.46
C TRP A 264 12.61 -28.94 -3.29
N TYR A 265 11.59 -29.75 -3.53
CA TYR A 265 10.83 -30.35 -2.44
C TYR A 265 11.72 -31.23 -1.56
N GLU A 266 12.51 -32.12 -2.13
CA GLU A 266 13.41 -33.01 -1.40
C GLU A 266 14.46 -32.22 -0.63
N LYS A 267 15.09 -31.25 -1.28
CA LYS A 267 16.14 -30.42 -0.71
C LYS A 267 15.63 -29.60 0.49
N ILE A 268 14.51 -28.91 0.35
CA ILE A 268 13.89 -28.13 1.43
C ILE A 268 13.42 -29.03 2.57
N SER A 269 12.76 -30.14 2.25
CA SER A 269 12.24 -31.06 3.26
C SER A 269 13.35 -31.71 4.10
N SER A 270 14.48 -32.03 3.49
CA SER A 270 15.66 -32.56 4.21
C SER A 270 16.35 -31.49 5.06
N LYS A 271 16.31 -30.22 4.64
CA LYS A 271 17.01 -29.11 5.30
C LYS A 271 16.22 -28.48 6.45
N CYS A 272 14.89 -28.44 6.36
CA CYS A 272 14.02 -27.84 7.38
C CYS A 272 14.31 -28.26 8.84
N PRO A 273 14.57 -29.56 9.15
CA PRO A 273 14.84 -29.97 10.52
C PRO A 273 16.08 -29.34 11.16
N GLU A 274 17.10 -28.98 10.37
CA GLU A 274 18.30 -28.30 10.88
C GLU A 274 18.00 -26.92 11.45
N TYR A 275 16.90 -26.29 11.00
CA TYR A 275 16.44 -24.96 11.45
C TYR A 275 15.19 -25.04 12.34
N GLY A 276 14.87 -26.23 12.86
CA GLY A 276 13.71 -26.43 13.75
C GLY A 276 12.35 -26.31 13.04
N LEU A 277 12.33 -26.49 11.73
CA LEU A 277 11.12 -26.41 10.90
C LEU A 277 10.72 -27.79 10.38
N LYS A 278 9.44 -27.94 10.06
CA LYS A 278 8.88 -29.11 9.37
C LYS A 278 8.22 -28.67 8.08
N ALA A 279 8.52 -29.36 6.99
CA ALA A 279 7.89 -29.11 5.70
C ALA A 279 7.12 -30.34 5.23
N ARG A 280 6.00 -30.12 4.60
CA ARG A 280 5.19 -31.18 3.95
C ARG A 280 4.99 -30.90 2.47
N ARG A 281 4.72 -31.96 1.75
CA ARG A 281 4.36 -31.87 0.34
C ARG A 281 3.00 -31.19 0.17
N PRO A 282 2.82 -30.30 -0.82
CA PRO A 282 1.50 -29.80 -1.19
C PRO A 282 0.59 -30.96 -1.61
N ASN A 283 -0.69 -30.89 -1.28
CA ASN A 283 -1.67 -31.91 -1.69
C ASN A 283 -1.74 -32.08 -3.21
N ARG A 284 -1.47 -31.01 -3.94
CA ARG A 284 -1.40 -31.01 -5.40
C ARG A 284 -0.22 -30.14 -5.85
N PHE A 285 0.70 -30.73 -6.60
CA PHE A 285 1.71 -29.94 -7.29
C PHE A 285 1.11 -29.24 -8.51
N GLY A 286 1.30 -27.92 -8.58
CA GLY A 286 1.03 -27.17 -9.80
C GLY A 286 2.03 -27.49 -10.93
N ASN A 287 1.74 -27.02 -12.12
CA ASN A 287 2.63 -27.09 -13.27
C ASN A 287 2.77 -25.73 -13.99
N GLY A 288 2.42 -24.64 -13.31
CA GLY A 288 2.64 -23.28 -13.79
C GLY A 288 4.07 -22.83 -13.61
N GLN A 289 4.36 -21.61 -14.06
CA GLN A 289 5.67 -20.98 -13.85
C GLN A 289 5.98 -20.85 -12.35
N TYR A 290 5.03 -20.41 -11.54
CA TYR A 290 5.15 -20.24 -10.09
C TYR A 290 4.53 -21.44 -9.37
N MET A 291 5.36 -22.21 -8.66
CA MET A 291 4.92 -23.47 -8.03
C MET A 291 5.25 -23.50 -6.54
N THR A 292 4.30 -23.96 -5.73
CA THR A 292 4.58 -24.34 -4.34
C THR A 292 5.25 -25.69 -4.33
N VAL A 293 6.45 -25.78 -3.78
CA VAL A 293 7.22 -27.03 -3.67
C VAL A 293 7.08 -27.68 -2.29
N ALA A 294 7.05 -26.88 -1.25
CA ALA A 294 6.81 -27.35 0.12
C ALA A 294 5.92 -26.35 0.88
N ILE A 295 5.21 -26.84 1.88
CA ILE A 295 4.39 -26.04 2.80
C ILE A 295 4.94 -26.28 4.20
N LEU A 296 5.11 -25.22 4.99
CA LEU A 296 5.47 -25.33 6.39
C LEU A 296 4.38 -26.10 7.13
N ASP A 297 4.74 -27.18 7.82
CA ASP A 297 3.83 -28.08 8.53
C ASP A 297 3.71 -27.72 10.02
N GLN A 298 3.64 -26.44 10.28
CA GLN A 298 3.42 -25.85 11.61
C GLN A 298 2.86 -24.45 11.43
N GLU A 299 2.22 -23.94 12.48
CA GLU A 299 1.73 -22.56 12.48
C GLU A 299 2.92 -21.59 12.53
N TYR A 300 2.97 -20.65 11.60
CA TYR A 300 4.00 -19.62 11.57
C TYR A 300 3.61 -18.35 12.33
N ARG A 301 2.30 -18.12 12.51
CA ARG A 301 1.75 -16.98 13.24
C ARG A 301 1.73 -17.30 14.72
N ILE A 302 2.80 -16.99 15.43
CA ILE A 302 2.91 -17.29 16.84
C ILE A 302 2.01 -16.36 17.66
N VAL A 303 1.17 -16.95 18.48
CA VAL A 303 0.23 -16.22 19.34
C VAL A 303 0.72 -16.25 20.78
N SER A 304 0.67 -15.12 21.46
CA SER A 304 0.90 -14.98 22.90
C SER A 304 -0.19 -14.09 23.49
N ASN A 305 -0.79 -14.54 24.59
CA ASN A 305 -1.93 -13.83 25.22
C ASN A 305 -3.10 -13.54 24.27
N GLY A 306 -3.37 -14.44 23.33
CA GLY A 306 -4.49 -14.33 22.38
C GLY A 306 -4.23 -13.48 21.14
N VAL A 307 -3.09 -12.79 21.05
CA VAL A 307 -2.74 -11.92 19.91
C VAL A 307 -1.41 -12.35 19.29
N ILE A 308 -1.12 -11.88 18.08
CA ILE A 308 0.12 -12.19 17.35
C ILE A 308 1.37 -11.73 18.14
N ASN A 309 2.34 -12.62 18.29
CA ASN A 309 3.68 -12.29 18.74
C ASN A 309 4.58 -12.07 17.52
N MET A 310 4.76 -10.82 17.14
CA MET A 310 5.55 -10.45 15.96
C MET A 310 7.00 -10.94 16.04
N ALA A 311 7.63 -10.86 17.22
CA ALA A 311 9.03 -11.26 17.39
C ALA A 311 9.24 -12.76 17.13
N ASP A 312 8.39 -13.61 17.70
CA ASP A 312 8.49 -15.06 17.55
C ASP A 312 8.02 -15.49 16.14
N THR A 313 7.01 -14.83 15.57
CA THR A 313 6.61 -15.01 14.17
C THR A 313 7.78 -14.72 13.22
N LEU A 314 8.47 -13.58 13.39
CA LEU A 314 9.63 -13.22 12.59
C LEU A 314 10.81 -14.21 12.72
N LYS A 315 11.01 -14.85 13.88
CA LYS A 315 12.01 -15.90 14.03
C LYS A 315 11.73 -17.07 13.08
N ILE A 316 10.46 -17.52 12.99
CA ILE A 316 10.08 -18.61 12.07
C ILE A 316 10.32 -18.18 10.62
N LEU A 317 9.95 -16.95 10.24
CA LEU A 317 10.16 -16.46 8.89
C LEU A 317 11.65 -16.41 8.53
N LYS A 318 12.50 -15.94 9.45
CA LYS A 318 13.96 -15.91 9.27
C LYS A 318 14.59 -17.32 9.27
N SER A 319 14.08 -18.25 10.08
CA SER A 319 14.52 -19.65 10.02
C SER A 319 14.24 -20.26 8.64
N ALA A 320 13.11 -19.93 8.03
CA ALA A 320 12.80 -20.39 6.66
C ALA A 320 13.70 -19.74 5.58
N GLN A 321 14.14 -18.50 5.76
CA GLN A 321 15.20 -17.90 4.92
C GLN A 321 16.47 -18.73 5.02
N SER A 322 16.92 -19.04 6.24
CA SER A 322 18.11 -19.85 6.46
C SER A 322 18.00 -21.27 5.86
N VAL A 323 16.79 -21.84 5.75
CA VAL A 323 16.60 -23.10 5.02
C VAL A 323 16.96 -22.93 3.54
N ILE A 324 16.49 -21.86 2.88
CA ILE A 324 16.83 -21.59 1.48
C ILE A 324 18.33 -21.36 1.33
N ASP A 325 18.93 -20.50 2.17
CA ASP A 325 20.37 -20.20 2.15
C ASP A 325 21.20 -21.48 2.32
N GLY A 326 20.81 -22.34 3.27
CA GLY A 326 21.46 -23.63 3.49
C GLY A 326 21.26 -24.62 2.34
N CYS A 327 20.15 -24.52 1.60
CA CYS A 327 19.97 -25.27 0.37
C CYS A 327 20.92 -24.79 -0.74
N LEU A 328 21.13 -23.52 -0.89
CA LEU A 328 21.96 -22.93 -1.95
C LEU A 328 23.46 -23.09 -1.67
N SER A 329 23.88 -23.00 -0.41
CA SER A 329 25.29 -23.14 0.00
C SER A 329 25.87 -24.56 -0.17
N THR A 330 25.05 -25.54 -0.51
CA THR A 330 25.45 -26.96 -0.69
C THR A 330 25.61 -27.35 -2.17
N VAL A 331 25.81 -26.37 -3.06
CA VAL A 331 26.10 -26.60 -4.50
C VAL A 331 27.58 -26.49 -4.77
#